data_366008db2f6ff6c2447126724a783c49
#
_entry.id   366008db2f6ff6c2447126724a783c49
#
_cell.length_a   1.000
_cell.length_b   1.000
_cell.length_c   1.000
_cell.angle_alpha   90.00
_cell.angle_beta   90.00
_cell.angle_gamma   90.00
#
_symmetry.space_group_name_H-M   'P 1'
#
loop_
_entity.id
_entity.type
_entity.pdbx_description
1 polymer ?
#
loop_
_entity_poly.entity_id
_entity_poly.type
_entity_poly.pdbx_seq_one_letter_code
_entity_poly.pdbx_strand_id
1 'polypeptide(L)'
;MASLALRQQIENCQLCPRLVTNRENPPHKRPETYWSKPVVGFGDPKARLLIMGLAPGTHGSNRTGRPFTGDASGNFLYPALYRAGMANQPTSTAWDDGLELKGVYISAAVRCAPPQNRPGPEEIHNCAQWTVLETYQLRELRTVLLLGKIAHDAWLRTWAEKPAQKPFRHGAVYPGEPTMLDSYHVSRQNTQTGRLTMAMFDEVLASAKALAGL
;
A
#
# COMPACT_ATOMS: atom_id res chain seq x y z
N MET A 1 -3.95 12.57 -5.33
CA MET A 1 -4.19 11.41 -6.23
C MET A 1 -3.20 11.48 -7.38
N ALA A 2 -2.77 10.35 -7.93
CA ALA A 2 -1.98 10.31 -9.15
C ALA A 2 -2.65 11.18 -10.24
N SER A 3 -1.85 11.85 -11.10
CA SER A 3 -2.41 12.60 -12.22
C SER A 3 -3.30 11.68 -13.08
N LEU A 4 -4.30 12.24 -13.76
CA LEU A 4 -5.20 11.45 -14.59
C LEU A 4 -4.44 10.62 -15.63
N ALA A 5 -3.39 11.19 -16.22
CA ALA A 5 -2.54 10.48 -17.20
C ALA A 5 -1.80 9.28 -16.57
N LEU A 6 -1.18 9.45 -15.40
CA LEU A 6 -0.49 8.36 -14.71
C LEU A 6 -1.47 7.27 -14.26
N ARG A 7 -2.64 7.67 -13.76
CA ARG A 7 -3.70 6.75 -13.41
C ARG A 7 -4.10 5.86 -14.59
N GLN A 8 -4.35 6.44 -15.75
CA GLN A 8 -4.70 5.70 -16.97
C GLN A 8 -3.58 4.75 -17.41
N GLN A 9 -2.31 5.16 -17.31
CA GLN A 9 -1.17 4.31 -17.63
C GLN A 9 -1.09 3.10 -16.71
N ILE A 10 -1.26 3.29 -15.39
CA ILE A 10 -1.26 2.19 -14.42
C ILE A 10 -2.43 1.25 -14.69
N GLU A 11 -3.65 1.77 -14.83
CA GLU A 11 -4.87 0.98 -15.04
C GLU A 11 -4.83 0.12 -16.31
N ASN A 12 -4.11 0.56 -17.34
CA ASN A 12 -3.94 -0.16 -18.61
C ASN A 12 -2.70 -1.07 -18.66
N CYS A 13 -1.96 -1.21 -17.54
CA CYS A 13 -0.74 -2.02 -17.52
C CYS A 13 -1.03 -3.52 -17.72
N GLN A 14 -0.27 -4.15 -18.63
CA GLN A 14 -0.35 -5.57 -19.00
C GLN A 14 0.99 -6.30 -18.88
N LEU A 15 2.00 -5.74 -18.19
CA LEU A 15 3.38 -6.23 -18.16
C LEU A 15 3.56 -7.62 -17.54
N CYS A 16 2.61 -8.08 -16.72
CA CYS A 16 2.73 -9.32 -15.95
C CYS A 16 1.56 -10.27 -16.30
N PRO A 17 1.66 -11.14 -17.33
CA PRO A 17 0.55 -11.99 -17.80
C PRO A 17 -0.09 -12.83 -16.70
N ARG A 18 0.71 -13.41 -15.78
CA ARG A 18 0.21 -14.19 -14.64
C ARG A 18 -0.69 -13.35 -13.71
N LEU A 19 -0.30 -12.10 -13.46
CA LEU A 19 -1.09 -11.19 -12.62
C LEU A 19 -2.34 -10.69 -13.36
N VAL A 20 -2.24 -10.44 -14.65
CA VAL A 20 -3.38 -10.07 -15.51
C VAL A 20 -4.44 -11.17 -15.43
N THR A 21 -4.06 -12.42 -15.71
CA THR A 21 -4.97 -13.57 -15.63
C THR A 21 -5.62 -13.68 -14.25
N ASN A 22 -4.84 -13.56 -13.16
CA ASN A 22 -5.37 -13.72 -11.81
C ASN A 22 -6.29 -12.57 -11.36
N ARG A 23 -6.00 -11.32 -11.74
CA ARG A 23 -6.86 -10.17 -11.38
C ARG A 23 -8.20 -10.19 -12.11
N GLU A 24 -8.20 -10.66 -13.35
CA GLU A 24 -9.40 -10.73 -14.21
C GLU A 24 -10.25 -11.97 -13.88
N ASN A 25 -9.60 -13.08 -13.55
CA ASN A 25 -10.24 -14.36 -13.24
C ASN A 25 -9.82 -14.85 -11.84
N PRO A 26 -10.17 -14.11 -10.77
CA PRO A 26 -9.76 -14.50 -9.42
C PRO A 26 -10.48 -15.80 -9.00
N PRO A 27 -9.78 -16.70 -8.27
CA PRO A 27 -10.40 -17.90 -7.73
C PRO A 27 -11.52 -17.52 -6.75
N HIS A 28 -12.59 -18.32 -6.70
CA HIS A 28 -13.77 -18.09 -5.85
C HIS A 28 -14.37 -16.68 -6.02
N LYS A 29 -14.41 -16.19 -7.24
CA LYS A 29 -15.00 -14.87 -7.57
C LYS A 29 -16.43 -14.79 -7.02
N ARG A 30 -16.72 -13.70 -6.33
CA ARG A 30 -18.06 -13.42 -5.80
C ARG A 30 -18.97 -12.90 -6.91
N PRO A 31 -20.31 -12.88 -6.69
CA PRO A 31 -21.26 -12.38 -7.68
C PRO A 31 -21.09 -10.90 -8.03
N GLU A 32 -20.47 -10.12 -7.12
CA GLU A 32 -20.30 -8.68 -7.32
C GLU A 32 -19.35 -8.37 -8.48
N THR A 33 -19.48 -7.18 -9.04
CA THR A 33 -18.56 -6.65 -10.04
C THR A 33 -17.19 -6.40 -9.41
N TYR A 34 -16.15 -6.84 -10.09
CA TYR A 34 -14.76 -6.61 -9.71
C TYR A 34 -14.15 -5.51 -10.57
N TRP A 35 -13.33 -4.69 -9.95
CA TRP A 35 -12.49 -3.71 -10.64
C TRP A 35 -11.58 -4.38 -11.67
N SER A 36 -10.92 -5.46 -11.29
CA SER A 36 -10.11 -6.34 -12.15
C SER A 36 -9.04 -5.63 -12.99
N LYS A 37 -8.63 -4.44 -12.61
CA LYS A 37 -7.53 -3.66 -13.21
C LYS A 37 -6.43 -3.43 -12.16
N PRO A 38 -5.24 -2.98 -12.56
CA PRO A 38 -4.26 -2.50 -11.59
C PRO A 38 -4.83 -1.45 -10.65
N VAL A 39 -4.51 -1.56 -9.38
CA VAL A 39 -4.99 -0.65 -8.34
C VAL A 39 -4.00 0.50 -8.20
N VAL A 40 -4.46 1.70 -8.49
CA VAL A 40 -3.70 2.94 -8.36
C VAL A 40 -3.66 3.36 -6.89
N GLY A 41 -2.63 4.09 -6.49
CA GLY A 41 -2.56 4.64 -5.15
C GLY A 41 -3.70 5.62 -4.86
N PHE A 42 -4.01 5.78 -3.56
CA PHE A 42 -5.14 6.57 -3.07
C PHE A 42 -4.70 7.48 -1.93
N GLY A 43 -5.19 8.71 -1.90
CA GLY A 43 -4.99 9.63 -0.79
C GLY A 43 -4.73 11.08 -1.21
N ASP A 44 -4.08 11.83 -0.32
CA ASP A 44 -3.78 13.24 -0.47
C ASP A 44 -2.68 13.46 -1.52
N PRO A 45 -2.87 14.27 -2.56
CA PRO A 45 -1.83 14.60 -3.53
C PRO A 45 -0.66 15.40 -2.93
N LYS A 46 -0.86 16.04 -1.77
CA LYS A 46 0.17 16.74 -1.00
C LYS A 46 0.66 15.91 0.18
N ALA A 47 0.54 14.58 0.08
CA ALA A 47 0.94 13.69 1.17
C ALA A 47 2.42 13.85 1.53
N ARG A 48 2.66 13.94 2.83
CA ARG A 48 3.99 13.89 3.45
C ARG A 48 4.34 12.49 3.96
N LEU A 49 3.33 11.61 4.05
CA LEU A 49 3.48 10.20 4.42
C LEU A 49 2.96 9.30 3.30
N LEU A 50 3.84 8.46 2.74
CA LEU A 50 3.45 7.35 1.88
C LEU A 50 3.34 6.08 2.74
N ILE A 51 2.22 5.37 2.68
CA ILE A 51 2.07 4.03 3.24
C ILE A 51 2.09 3.03 2.09
N MET A 52 3.06 2.12 2.09
CA MET A 52 3.22 1.15 1.00
C MET A 52 3.03 -0.28 1.50
N GLY A 53 2.02 -0.96 0.94
CA GLY A 53 1.76 -2.38 1.18
C GLY A 53 2.41 -3.29 0.14
N LEU A 54 2.01 -4.57 0.18
CA LEU A 54 2.52 -5.59 -0.75
C LEU A 54 1.84 -5.52 -2.12
N ALA A 55 0.54 -5.75 -2.14
CA ALA A 55 -0.27 -5.90 -3.36
C ALA A 55 -1.77 -5.88 -3.03
N PRO A 56 -2.65 -5.66 -4.03
CA PRO A 56 -4.09 -5.78 -3.86
C PRO A 56 -4.50 -7.18 -3.40
N GLY A 57 -5.34 -7.24 -2.37
CA GLY A 57 -6.02 -8.49 -2.00
C GLY A 57 -7.06 -8.88 -3.05
N THR A 58 -7.15 -10.17 -3.37
CA THR A 58 -8.00 -10.72 -4.44
C THR A 58 -9.46 -10.28 -4.32
N HIS A 59 -10.05 -10.39 -3.12
CA HIS A 59 -11.46 -10.04 -2.85
C HIS A 59 -11.62 -8.70 -2.12
N GLY A 60 -10.51 -7.99 -1.87
CA GLY A 60 -10.45 -6.64 -1.33
C GLY A 60 -10.19 -5.62 -2.43
N SER A 61 -8.98 -5.09 -2.50
CA SER A 61 -8.60 -4.02 -3.43
C SER A 61 -8.79 -4.39 -4.91
N ASN A 62 -8.59 -5.65 -5.30
CA ASN A 62 -8.86 -6.10 -6.68
C ASN A 62 -10.36 -6.07 -7.03
N ARG A 63 -11.23 -6.18 -6.03
CA ARG A 63 -12.68 -6.03 -6.22
C ARG A 63 -13.11 -4.57 -6.21
N THR A 64 -12.58 -3.78 -5.31
CA THR A 64 -13.06 -2.40 -5.05
C THR A 64 -12.32 -1.32 -5.84
N GLY A 65 -11.14 -1.61 -6.38
CA GLY A 65 -10.30 -0.63 -7.09
C GLY A 65 -9.53 0.34 -6.19
N ARG A 66 -9.66 0.24 -4.84
CA ARG A 66 -8.96 1.11 -3.88
C ARG A 66 -8.06 0.30 -2.95
N PRO A 67 -6.81 0.78 -2.65
CA PRO A 67 -5.91 0.08 -1.74
C PRO A 67 -6.56 -0.20 -0.37
N PHE A 68 -6.28 -1.37 0.21
CA PHE A 68 -6.76 -1.78 1.52
C PHE A 68 -8.28 -1.64 1.73
N THR A 69 -9.09 -1.82 0.69
CA THR A 69 -10.54 -1.65 0.76
C THR A 69 -11.25 -2.97 0.56
N GLY A 70 -12.20 -3.29 1.45
CA GLY A 70 -13.08 -4.46 1.34
C GLY A 70 -12.46 -5.77 1.86
N ASP A 71 -11.39 -5.72 2.67
CA ASP A 71 -10.77 -6.87 3.33
C ASP A 71 -10.32 -6.57 4.78
N ALA A 72 -9.84 -7.63 5.47
CA ALA A 72 -9.41 -7.51 6.87
C ALA A 72 -8.23 -6.57 7.08
N SER A 73 -7.35 -6.38 6.09
CA SER A 73 -6.22 -5.45 6.19
C SER A 73 -6.70 -4.00 6.22
N GLY A 74 -7.70 -3.68 5.42
CA GLY A 74 -8.35 -2.36 5.43
C GLY A 74 -9.11 -2.11 6.73
N ASN A 75 -9.82 -3.13 7.23
CA ASN A 75 -10.54 -3.05 8.50
C ASN A 75 -9.61 -2.84 9.72
N PHE A 76 -8.32 -3.06 9.55
CA PHE A 76 -7.30 -2.75 10.57
C PHE A 76 -6.65 -1.37 10.32
N LEU A 77 -6.29 -1.07 9.08
CA LEU A 77 -5.53 0.14 8.71
C LEU A 77 -6.37 1.43 8.87
N TYR A 78 -7.56 1.49 8.27
CA TYR A 78 -8.33 2.74 8.23
C TYR A 78 -8.84 3.20 9.60
N PRO A 79 -9.31 2.32 10.51
CA PRO A 79 -9.59 2.74 11.88
C PRO A 79 -8.39 3.32 12.62
N ALA A 80 -7.18 2.81 12.37
CA ALA A 80 -5.96 3.35 12.96
C ALA A 80 -5.63 4.74 12.38
N LEU A 81 -5.74 4.93 11.06
CA LEU A 81 -5.57 6.24 10.41
C LEU A 81 -6.59 7.26 10.92
N TYR A 82 -7.85 6.85 11.12
CA TYR A 82 -8.90 7.71 11.68
C TYR A 82 -8.55 8.16 13.09
N ARG A 83 -8.14 7.24 13.99
CA ARG A 83 -7.71 7.60 15.36
C ARG A 83 -6.50 8.54 15.37
N ALA A 84 -5.59 8.37 14.40
CA ALA A 84 -4.43 9.25 14.24
C ALA A 84 -4.78 10.63 13.62
N GLY A 85 -6.04 10.87 13.24
CA GLY A 85 -6.49 12.11 12.59
C GLY A 85 -6.04 12.25 11.12
N MET A 86 -5.68 11.14 10.47
CA MET A 86 -5.21 11.08 9.08
C MET A 86 -6.27 10.58 8.10
N ALA A 87 -7.47 10.23 8.56
CA ALA A 87 -8.62 9.87 7.75
C ALA A 87 -9.88 10.54 8.31
N ASN A 88 -10.87 10.88 7.46
CA ASN A 88 -12.14 11.51 7.86
C ASN A 88 -13.16 10.49 8.41
N GLN A 89 -12.96 9.21 8.14
CA GLN A 89 -13.82 8.11 8.62
C GLN A 89 -13.02 6.84 8.90
N PRO A 90 -13.51 5.93 9.79
CA PRO A 90 -12.79 4.70 10.14
C PRO A 90 -13.02 3.57 9.14
N THR A 91 -13.90 3.71 8.17
CA THR A 91 -14.31 2.64 7.25
C THR A 91 -13.84 2.89 5.84
N SER A 92 -13.62 1.79 5.09
CA SER A 92 -13.28 1.82 3.66
C SER A 92 -13.96 0.63 2.98
N THR A 93 -15.06 0.90 2.29
CA THR A 93 -15.97 -0.12 1.74
C THR A 93 -16.05 -0.13 0.22
N ALA A 94 -16.01 1.04 -0.41
CA ALA A 94 -16.11 1.22 -1.85
C ALA A 94 -15.25 2.42 -2.31
N TRP A 95 -15.07 2.57 -3.61
CA TRP A 95 -14.30 3.69 -4.18
C TRP A 95 -14.91 5.06 -3.86
N ASP A 96 -16.21 5.15 -3.80
CA ASP A 96 -17.03 6.36 -3.68
C ASP A 96 -17.72 6.52 -2.31
N ASP A 97 -17.19 5.88 -1.26
CA ASP A 97 -17.76 5.89 0.11
C ASP A 97 -17.47 7.18 0.90
N GLY A 98 -16.88 8.20 0.28
CA GLY A 98 -16.57 9.48 0.91
C GLY A 98 -15.29 9.49 1.77
N LEU A 99 -14.51 8.41 1.78
CA LEU A 99 -13.23 8.37 2.50
C LEU A 99 -12.24 9.37 1.90
N GLU A 100 -11.69 10.21 2.76
CA GLU A 100 -10.60 11.13 2.45
C GLU A 100 -9.43 10.94 3.42
N LEU A 101 -8.21 11.05 2.89
CA LEU A 101 -6.98 11.00 3.69
C LEU A 101 -6.34 12.38 3.73
N LYS A 102 -5.78 12.74 4.88
CA LYS A 102 -5.10 14.02 5.11
C LYS A 102 -3.62 13.78 5.36
N GLY A 103 -2.77 14.32 4.47
CA GLY A 103 -1.32 14.20 4.55
C GLY A 103 -0.77 12.80 4.26
N VAL A 104 -1.62 11.85 3.87
CA VAL A 104 -1.28 10.44 3.63
C VAL A 104 -1.66 10.01 2.22
N TYR A 105 -0.78 9.24 1.59
CA TYR A 105 -1.02 8.53 0.34
C TYR A 105 -0.74 7.04 0.55
N ILE A 106 -1.60 6.17 0.04
CA ILE A 106 -1.48 4.72 0.21
C ILE A 106 -1.23 4.08 -1.16
N SER A 107 -0.24 3.20 -1.23
CA SER A 107 0.13 2.49 -2.44
C SER A 107 0.58 1.05 -2.13
N ALA A 108 1.08 0.33 -3.13
CA ALA A 108 1.57 -1.03 -2.97
C ALA A 108 2.76 -1.31 -3.89
N ALA A 109 3.63 -2.25 -3.52
CA ALA A 109 4.77 -2.68 -4.33
C ALA A 109 4.34 -3.27 -5.68
N VAL A 110 3.19 -3.96 -5.70
CA VAL A 110 2.60 -4.53 -6.91
C VAL A 110 1.16 -4.05 -7.05
N ARG A 111 0.76 -3.64 -8.26
CA ARG A 111 -0.57 -3.04 -8.52
C ARG A 111 -1.68 -4.04 -8.82
N CYS A 112 -1.34 -5.29 -9.07
CA CYS A 112 -2.27 -6.36 -9.40
C CYS A 112 -2.31 -7.41 -8.30
N ALA A 113 -3.47 -8.04 -8.08
CA ALA A 113 -3.61 -9.13 -7.12
C ALA A 113 -2.81 -10.37 -7.58
N PRO A 114 -1.78 -10.80 -6.83
CA PRO A 114 -1.03 -11.99 -7.18
C PRO A 114 -1.74 -13.25 -6.65
N PRO A 115 -1.60 -14.40 -7.32
CA PRO A 115 -2.04 -15.67 -6.76
C PRO A 115 -1.46 -15.90 -5.36
N GLN A 116 -2.30 -16.34 -4.41
CA GLN A 116 -1.92 -16.62 -3.01
C GLN A 116 -1.23 -15.43 -2.29
N ASN A 117 -1.46 -14.20 -2.71
CA ASN A 117 -0.78 -12.99 -2.21
C ASN A 117 0.76 -13.07 -2.33
N ARG A 118 1.29 -13.75 -3.35
CA ARG A 118 2.73 -13.95 -3.57
C ARG A 118 3.14 -13.47 -4.95
N PRO A 119 3.56 -12.20 -5.10
CA PRO A 119 4.14 -11.72 -6.34
C PRO A 119 5.53 -12.33 -6.56
N GLY A 120 5.86 -12.59 -7.82
CA GLY A 120 7.21 -13.00 -8.23
C GLY A 120 8.19 -11.83 -8.23
N PRO A 121 9.51 -12.11 -8.16
CA PRO A 121 10.54 -11.07 -8.21
C PRO A 121 10.46 -10.17 -9.46
N GLU A 122 10.19 -10.77 -10.63
CA GLU A 122 10.02 -10.06 -11.89
C GLU A 122 8.79 -9.13 -11.87
N GLU A 123 7.69 -9.55 -11.26
CA GLU A 123 6.48 -8.76 -11.14
C GLU A 123 6.68 -7.54 -10.23
N ILE A 124 7.46 -7.70 -9.15
CA ILE A 124 7.88 -6.58 -8.29
C ILE A 124 8.76 -5.62 -9.08
N HIS A 125 9.72 -6.14 -9.84
CA HIS A 125 10.61 -5.34 -10.69
C HIS A 125 9.82 -4.55 -11.75
N ASN A 126 8.94 -5.21 -12.49
CA ASN A 126 8.10 -4.57 -13.50
C ASN A 126 7.20 -3.48 -12.92
N CYS A 127 6.72 -3.66 -11.68
CA CYS A 127 5.88 -2.68 -10.99
C CYS A 127 6.65 -1.49 -10.40
N ALA A 128 7.97 -1.57 -10.22
CA ALA A 128 8.81 -0.54 -9.60
C ALA A 128 8.67 0.82 -10.29
N GLN A 129 8.52 0.85 -11.62
CA GLN A 129 8.30 2.08 -12.39
C GLN A 129 7.09 2.89 -11.89
N TRP A 130 6.01 2.22 -11.52
CA TRP A 130 4.79 2.88 -11.00
C TRP A 130 5.03 3.48 -9.62
N THR A 131 5.83 2.80 -8.78
CA THR A 131 6.25 3.32 -7.48
C THR A 131 7.08 4.60 -7.66
N VAL A 132 8.05 4.59 -8.59
CA VAL A 132 8.86 5.78 -8.93
C VAL A 132 7.96 6.93 -9.38
N LEU A 133 7.09 6.71 -10.36
CA LEU A 133 6.23 7.76 -10.93
C LEU A 133 5.24 8.33 -9.91
N GLU A 134 4.62 7.51 -9.06
CA GLU A 134 3.76 8.02 -7.98
C GLU A 134 4.56 8.80 -6.93
N THR A 135 5.73 8.30 -6.53
CA THR A 135 6.59 8.99 -5.56
C THR A 135 7.02 10.37 -6.07
N TYR A 136 7.38 10.49 -7.35
CA TYR A 136 7.73 11.78 -7.95
C TYR A 136 6.56 12.78 -7.98
N GLN A 137 5.31 12.33 -7.95
CA GLN A 137 4.14 13.21 -7.86
C GLN A 137 3.89 13.72 -6.44
N LEU A 138 4.39 13.03 -5.42
CA LEU A 138 4.26 13.41 -4.01
C LEU A 138 5.37 14.40 -3.62
N ARG A 139 5.25 15.66 -4.05
CA ARG A 139 6.29 16.70 -3.93
C ARG A 139 6.65 17.05 -2.48
N GLU A 140 5.78 16.79 -1.54
CA GLU A 140 5.96 17.08 -0.12
C GLU A 140 6.33 15.83 0.69
N LEU A 141 6.60 14.69 0.04
CA LEU A 141 6.90 13.42 0.71
C LEU A 141 8.12 13.54 1.62
N ARG A 142 7.95 13.14 2.88
CA ARG A 142 9.01 13.14 3.91
C ARG A 142 9.28 11.77 4.49
N THR A 143 8.24 10.92 4.55
CA THR A 143 8.33 9.61 5.20
C THR A 143 7.62 8.55 4.38
N VAL A 144 8.20 7.36 4.31
CA VAL A 144 7.54 6.17 3.79
C VAL A 144 7.40 5.13 4.90
N LEU A 145 6.17 4.69 5.16
CA LEU A 145 5.86 3.57 6.04
C LEU A 145 5.67 2.30 5.22
N LEU A 146 6.55 1.33 5.42
CA LEU A 146 6.60 0.08 4.67
C LEU A 146 5.94 -1.04 5.47
N LEU A 147 4.83 -1.56 4.97
CA LEU A 147 4.04 -2.61 5.62
C LEU A 147 4.52 -4.00 5.19
N GLY A 148 5.43 -4.57 5.99
CA GLY A 148 5.98 -5.91 5.80
C GLY A 148 7.26 -5.95 4.96
N LYS A 149 8.02 -7.06 5.15
CA LYS A 149 9.34 -7.25 4.54
C LYS A 149 9.35 -7.12 3.01
N ILE A 150 8.31 -7.61 2.33
CA ILE A 150 8.29 -7.56 0.86
C ILE A 150 8.15 -6.12 0.36
N ALA A 151 7.31 -5.30 1.01
CA ALA A 151 7.19 -3.88 0.68
C ALA A 151 8.50 -3.13 0.96
N HIS A 152 9.15 -3.42 2.09
CA HIS A 152 10.47 -2.90 2.45
C HIS A 152 11.53 -3.24 1.39
N ASP A 153 11.70 -4.53 1.06
CA ASP A 153 12.69 -4.97 0.07
C ASP A 153 12.39 -4.38 -1.33
N ALA A 154 11.11 -4.28 -1.71
CA ALA A 154 10.70 -3.70 -2.98
C ALA A 154 11.02 -2.21 -3.05
N TRP A 155 10.76 -1.45 -1.98
CA TRP A 155 11.13 -0.04 -1.88
C TRP A 155 12.62 0.15 -2.08
N LEU A 156 13.46 -0.55 -1.32
CA LEU A 156 14.91 -0.43 -1.43
C LEU A 156 15.42 -0.75 -2.83
N ARG A 157 14.94 -1.84 -3.43
CA ARG A 157 15.34 -2.24 -4.80
C ARG A 157 14.88 -1.23 -5.85
N THR A 158 13.75 -0.57 -5.66
CA THR A 158 13.27 0.49 -6.57
C THR A 158 14.27 1.64 -6.66
N TRP A 159 14.98 1.93 -5.57
CA TRP A 159 16.00 3.00 -5.49
C TRP A 159 17.45 2.47 -5.55
N ALA A 160 17.63 1.25 -6.07
CA ALA A 160 18.92 0.58 -6.21
C ALA A 160 19.68 0.38 -4.88
N GLU A 161 18.97 0.39 -3.74
CA GLU A 161 19.52 0.11 -2.43
C GLU A 161 19.51 -1.40 -2.13
N LYS A 162 20.49 -1.85 -1.31
CA LYS A 162 20.61 -3.26 -0.93
C LYS A 162 19.86 -3.55 0.38
N PRO A 163 18.82 -4.41 0.39
CA PRO A 163 18.08 -4.75 1.62
C PRO A 163 18.95 -5.27 2.77
N ALA A 164 20.09 -5.90 2.47
CA ALA A 164 21.01 -6.37 3.49
C ALA A 164 21.66 -5.25 4.33
N GLN A 165 21.72 -4.03 3.81
CA GLN A 165 22.28 -2.86 4.52
C GLN A 165 21.26 -2.20 5.45
N LYS A 166 19.96 -2.44 5.20
CA LYS A 166 18.85 -1.91 5.98
C LYS A 166 17.90 -3.09 6.30
N PRO A 167 18.20 -3.94 7.29
CA PRO A 167 17.41 -5.16 7.55
C PRO A 167 16.01 -4.81 8.06
N PHE A 168 14.98 -5.42 7.47
CA PHE A 168 13.59 -5.22 7.90
C PHE A 168 13.39 -5.57 9.38
N ARG A 169 12.81 -4.64 10.14
CA ARG A 169 12.41 -4.84 11.54
C ARG A 169 11.26 -3.89 11.89
N HIS A 170 10.23 -4.41 12.56
CA HIS A 170 9.11 -3.59 13.04
C HIS A 170 9.58 -2.41 13.89
N GLY A 171 9.11 -1.21 13.58
CA GLY A 171 9.50 0.04 14.24
C GLY A 171 10.89 0.57 13.84
N ALA A 172 11.63 -0.11 12.94
CA ALA A 172 12.93 0.40 12.51
C ALA A 172 12.78 1.67 11.66
N VAL A 173 13.59 2.67 11.96
CA VAL A 173 13.69 3.94 11.23
C VAL A 173 15.03 4.00 10.52
N TYR A 174 15.01 4.30 9.23
CA TYR A 174 16.19 4.51 8.41
C TYR A 174 16.17 5.94 7.85
N PRO A 175 17.08 6.81 8.32
CA PRO A 175 17.18 8.17 7.81
C PRO A 175 17.42 8.23 6.30
N GLY A 176 16.81 9.20 5.63
CA GLY A 176 16.89 9.40 4.19
C GLY A 176 15.84 10.41 3.72
N GLU A 177 15.78 10.60 2.41
CA GLU A 177 14.79 11.46 1.75
C GLU A 177 14.04 10.64 0.67
N PRO A 178 12.88 10.07 1.03
CA PRO A 178 12.16 10.15 2.32
C PRO A 178 12.78 9.24 3.41
N THR A 179 12.53 9.58 4.69
CA THR A 179 12.82 8.69 5.82
C THR A 179 11.98 7.43 5.71
N MET A 180 12.61 6.25 5.88
CA MET A 180 11.91 4.97 5.89
C MET A 180 11.55 4.55 7.31
N LEU A 181 10.35 4.01 7.48
CA LEU A 181 9.87 3.40 8.71
C LEU A 181 9.22 2.05 8.38
N ASP A 182 9.55 1.02 9.13
CA ASP A 182 9.03 -0.34 8.93
C ASP A 182 7.91 -0.69 9.91
N SER A 183 6.91 -1.41 9.43
CA SER A 183 5.92 -2.10 10.26
C SER A 183 5.72 -3.53 9.81
N TYR A 184 5.36 -4.44 10.74
CA TYR A 184 4.71 -5.68 10.32
C TYR A 184 3.48 -5.37 9.47
N HIS A 185 3.20 -6.24 8.49
CA HIS A 185 2.04 -6.06 7.61
C HIS A 185 0.73 -6.20 8.39
N VAL A 186 -0.24 -5.35 8.10
CA VAL A 186 -1.59 -5.32 8.72
C VAL A 186 -2.51 -6.48 8.26
N SER A 187 -1.92 -7.58 7.79
CA SER A 187 -2.68 -8.75 7.31
C SER A 187 -3.41 -9.47 8.44
N ARG A 188 -4.52 -10.11 8.08
CA ARG A 188 -5.29 -10.96 8.99
C ARG A 188 -4.40 -11.96 9.75
N GLN A 189 -3.41 -12.57 9.08
CA GLN A 189 -2.48 -13.49 9.71
C GLN A 189 -1.71 -12.83 10.87
N ASN A 190 -1.13 -11.65 10.67
CA ASN A 190 -0.35 -10.98 11.72
C ASN A 190 -1.24 -10.45 12.85
N THR A 191 -2.43 -9.95 12.53
CA THR A 191 -3.34 -9.37 13.52
C THR A 191 -4.03 -10.43 14.39
N GLN A 192 -4.41 -11.57 13.79
CA GLN A 192 -5.04 -12.67 14.55
C GLN A 192 -4.05 -13.48 15.39
N THR A 193 -2.78 -13.56 14.96
CA THR A 193 -1.73 -14.26 15.74
C THR A 193 -1.11 -13.37 16.81
N GLY A 194 -1.50 -12.11 16.93
CA GLY A 194 -0.90 -11.15 17.86
C GLY A 194 0.50 -10.67 17.48
N ARG A 195 1.01 -11.05 16.29
CA ARG A 195 2.30 -10.56 15.80
C ARG A 195 2.29 -9.04 15.59
N LEU A 196 1.14 -8.48 15.20
CA LEU A 196 0.88 -7.05 15.17
C LEU A 196 -0.40 -6.77 15.94
N THR A 197 -0.30 -6.06 17.06
CA THR A 197 -1.45 -5.56 17.79
C THR A 197 -1.81 -4.14 17.34
N MET A 198 -3.03 -3.68 17.71
CA MET A 198 -3.45 -2.32 17.40
C MET A 198 -2.54 -1.30 18.12
N ALA A 199 -2.18 -1.55 19.37
CA ALA A 199 -1.28 -0.67 20.13
C ALA A 199 0.10 -0.53 19.44
N MET A 200 0.72 -1.64 19.03
CA MET A 200 1.98 -1.61 18.29
C MET A 200 1.87 -0.82 16.99
N PHE A 201 0.74 -0.91 16.30
CA PHE A 201 0.56 -0.19 15.05
C PHE A 201 0.28 1.30 15.27
N ASP A 202 -0.48 1.65 16.31
CA ASP A 202 -0.72 3.04 16.72
C ASP A 202 0.59 3.75 17.10
N GLU A 203 1.54 3.07 17.76
CA GLU A 203 2.88 3.58 18.07
C GLU A 203 3.69 3.87 16.79
N VAL A 204 3.66 2.93 15.82
CA VAL A 204 4.32 3.12 14.53
C VAL A 204 3.67 4.26 13.73
N LEU A 205 2.35 4.38 13.74
CA LEU A 205 1.65 5.49 13.08
C LEU A 205 1.97 6.84 13.74
N ALA A 206 2.07 6.90 15.06
CA ALA A 206 2.47 8.11 15.77
C ALA A 206 3.90 8.53 15.36
N SER A 207 4.83 7.58 15.26
CA SER A 207 6.20 7.81 14.79
C SER A 207 6.20 8.29 13.32
N ALA A 208 5.44 7.62 12.44
CA ALA A 208 5.33 8.01 11.03
C ALA A 208 4.77 9.43 10.87
N LYS A 209 3.75 9.78 11.66
CA LYS A 209 3.13 11.11 11.70
C LYS A 209 4.13 12.18 12.13
N ALA A 210 4.88 11.94 13.19
CA ALA A 210 5.91 12.86 13.69
C ALA A 210 7.02 13.06 12.65
N LEU A 211 7.56 11.98 12.06
CA LEU A 211 8.59 12.04 11.02
C LEU A 211 8.11 12.77 9.75
N ALA A 212 6.84 12.64 9.40
CA ALA A 212 6.23 13.36 8.28
C ALA A 212 5.88 14.83 8.61
N GLY A 213 5.89 15.22 9.89
CA GLY A 213 5.49 16.56 10.35
C GLY A 213 3.99 16.83 10.16
N LEU A 214 3.14 15.83 10.46
CA LEU A 214 1.68 15.87 10.35
C LEU A 214 1.02 16.12 11.72
#